data_77c2deed1db0b25a58aa142850571691
#
_entry.id   77c2deed1db0b25a58aa142850571691
#
_cell.length_a   1.000
_cell.length_b   1.000
_cell.length_c   1.000
_cell.angle_alpha   90.00
_cell.angle_beta   90.00
_cell.angle_gamma   90.00
#
_symmetry.space_group_name_H-M   'P 1'
#
loop_
_entity.id
_entity.type
_entity.pdbx_description
1 polymer ?
#
loop_
_entity_poly.entity_id
_entity_poly.type
_entity_poly.pdbx_seq_one_letter_code
_entity_poly.pdbx_strand_id
1 'polypeptide(L)'
;MSYLTSSILLNNNQYLIRIKVSYMNEEDWKKNAKNMLKAELMRRGISYEMLVAKLKAIGVDENYNSVNTKLNRGSFSFVFALQCFKAIDVKEIRLD
;
A
#
# COMPACT_ATOMS: atom_id res chain seq x y z
N MET A 1 6.00 17.04 -20.56
CA MET A 1 6.08 16.83 -19.89
C MET A 1 7.01 16.10 -19.17
N SER A 2 7.81 16.37 -18.76
CA SER A 2 8.80 15.79 -18.17
C SER A 2 8.74 15.78 -16.76
N TYR A 3 7.63 16.19 -16.28
CA TYR A 3 7.54 16.31 -14.95
C TYR A 3 7.84 15.08 -14.25
N LEU A 4 7.54 14.03 -14.80
CA LEU A 4 7.75 12.90 -14.22
C LEU A 4 9.13 12.54 -14.00
N THR A 5 9.90 12.78 -14.91
CA THR A 5 11.26 12.49 -14.81
C THR A 5 11.90 13.29 -13.74
N SER A 6 11.49 14.51 -13.66
CA SER A 6 12.12 15.35 -12.70
C SER A 6 11.86 14.88 -11.29
N SER A 7 10.72 14.29 -11.05
CA SER A 7 10.48 13.87 -9.70
C SER A 7 11.41 12.75 -9.31
N ILE A 8 11.87 11.99 -10.25
CA ILE A 8 12.77 10.94 -9.95
C ILE A 8 14.16 11.48 -9.76
N LEU A 9 14.57 12.38 -10.62
CA LEU A 9 15.90 12.90 -10.54
C LEU A 9 16.16 13.73 -9.32
N LEU A 10 15.19 14.46 -8.91
CA LEU A 10 15.40 15.32 -7.79
C LEU A 10 15.64 14.61 -6.51
N ASN A 11 15.30 13.36 -6.48
CA ASN A 11 15.45 12.65 -5.25
C ASN A 11 16.49 11.60 -5.36
N ASN A 12 17.59 12.01 -5.87
CA ASN A 12 18.63 11.07 -6.08
C ASN A 12 19.04 10.34 -4.84
N ASN A 13 18.84 10.88 -3.70
CA ASN A 13 19.21 10.20 -2.49
C ASN A 13 18.06 9.63 -1.74
N GLN A 14 16.89 9.71 -2.29
CA GLN A 14 15.78 9.27 -1.56
C GLN A 14 15.14 8.14 -2.28
N TYR A 15 14.94 7.09 -1.59
CA TYR A 15 14.32 5.94 -2.18
C TYR A 15 12.89 5.87 -1.78
N LEU A 16 12.21 6.96 -1.97
CA LEU A 16 10.80 7.00 -1.67
C LEU A 16 10.05 6.31 -2.77
N ILE A 17 8.99 5.65 -2.40
CA ILE A 17 8.13 5.08 -3.38
C ILE A 17 7.21 6.17 -3.84
N ARG A 18 7.46 6.64 -5.04
CA ARG A 18 6.67 7.73 -5.58
C ARG A 18 5.76 7.22 -6.66
N ILE A 19 4.60 7.78 -6.73
CA ILE A 19 3.66 7.44 -7.76
C ILE A 19 3.94 8.35 -8.94
N LYS A 20 4.34 7.73 -10.04
CA LYS A 20 4.55 8.49 -11.26
C LYS A 20 3.21 8.85 -11.81
N VAL A 21 3.06 10.09 -12.21
CA VAL A 21 1.76 10.55 -12.61
C VAL A 21 1.50 10.66 -14.08
N SER A 22 2.38 10.24 -14.95
CA SER A 22 2.05 10.33 -16.36
C SER A 22 1.98 8.94 -16.93
N TYR A 23 1.08 8.68 -17.74
CA TYR A 23 0.93 7.43 -18.47
C TYR A 23 0.94 6.16 -17.63
N MET A 24 0.29 6.19 -16.51
CA MET A 24 0.15 4.98 -15.73
C MET A 24 -1.11 4.28 -16.17
N ASN A 25 -0.99 3.00 -16.49
CA ASN A 25 -2.16 2.22 -16.81
C ASN A 25 -2.72 1.61 -15.53
N GLU A 26 -3.79 0.87 -15.69
CA GLU A 26 -4.47 0.29 -14.54
C GLU A 26 -3.56 -0.62 -13.73
N GLU A 27 -2.72 -1.39 -14.41
CA GLU A 27 -1.81 -2.30 -13.71
C GLU A 27 -0.78 -1.53 -12.89
N ASP A 28 -0.35 -0.40 -13.38
CA ASP A 28 0.61 0.43 -12.65
C ASP A 28 -0.03 0.98 -11.37
N TRP A 29 -1.28 1.40 -11.46
CA TRP A 29 -1.99 1.89 -10.29
C TRP A 29 -2.17 0.79 -9.24
N LYS A 30 -2.52 -0.42 -9.70
CA LYS A 30 -2.66 -1.54 -8.79
C LYS A 30 -1.34 -1.88 -8.11
N LYS A 31 -0.26 -1.82 -8.87
CA LYS A 31 1.06 -2.10 -8.32
C LYS A 31 1.43 -1.08 -7.26
N ASN A 32 1.13 0.18 -7.51
CA ASN A 32 1.42 1.21 -6.53
C ASN A 32 0.58 1.04 -5.27
N ALA A 33 -0.69 0.71 -5.41
CA ALA A 33 -1.55 0.49 -4.26
C ALA A 33 -1.03 -0.67 -3.42
N LYS A 34 -0.68 -1.76 -4.08
CA LYS A 34 -0.14 -2.92 -3.40
C LYS A 34 1.15 -2.58 -2.66
N ASN A 35 2.03 -1.88 -3.34
CA ASN A 35 3.33 -1.57 -2.75
C ASN A 35 3.21 -0.63 -1.57
N MET A 36 2.29 0.31 -1.62
CA MET A 36 2.09 1.21 -0.50
C MET A 36 1.66 0.45 0.75
N LEU A 37 0.71 -0.44 0.59
CA LEU A 37 0.24 -1.19 1.75
C LEU A 37 1.29 -2.17 2.25
N LYS A 38 1.97 -2.85 1.33
CA LYS A 38 3.02 -3.78 1.73
C LYS A 38 4.17 -3.06 2.43
N ALA A 39 4.49 -1.87 1.98
CA ALA A 39 5.57 -1.11 2.60
C ALA A 39 5.24 -0.78 4.05
N GLU A 40 3.99 -0.45 4.33
CA GLU A 40 3.60 -0.16 5.70
C GLU A 40 3.68 -1.41 6.58
N LEU A 41 3.28 -2.54 6.03
CA LEU A 41 3.39 -3.78 6.77
C LEU A 41 4.85 -4.12 7.06
N MET A 42 5.70 -4.00 6.06
CA MET A 42 7.11 -4.31 6.22
C MET A 42 7.78 -3.39 7.22
N ARG A 43 7.45 -2.12 7.14
CA ARG A 43 8.06 -1.14 8.03
C ARG A 43 7.74 -1.44 9.49
N ARG A 44 6.61 -2.07 9.73
CA ARG A 44 6.17 -2.40 11.08
C ARG A 44 6.40 -3.85 11.45
N GLY A 45 7.00 -4.63 10.55
CA GLY A 45 7.26 -6.04 10.82
C GLY A 45 5.99 -6.87 10.98
N ILE A 46 4.96 -6.55 10.20
CA ILE A 46 3.68 -7.22 10.33
C ILE A 46 3.47 -8.19 9.19
N SER A 47 3.30 -9.45 9.51
CA SER A 47 3.01 -10.49 8.53
C SER A 47 1.52 -10.46 8.20
N TYR A 48 1.13 -11.19 7.17
CA TYR A 48 -0.30 -11.28 6.83
C TYR A 48 -1.10 -11.95 7.94
N GLU A 49 -0.51 -12.91 8.62
CA GLU A 49 -1.20 -13.54 9.75
C GLU A 49 -1.44 -12.53 10.86
N MET A 50 -0.44 -11.70 11.12
CA MET A 50 -0.57 -10.68 12.14
C MET A 50 -1.61 -9.65 11.71
N LEU A 51 -1.65 -9.32 10.43
CA LEU A 51 -2.62 -8.38 9.92
C LEU A 51 -4.04 -8.92 10.12
N VAL A 52 -4.26 -10.20 9.84
CA VAL A 52 -5.56 -10.81 10.04
C VAL A 52 -6.00 -10.67 11.49
N ALA A 53 -5.08 -10.93 12.43
CA ALA A 53 -5.40 -10.80 13.85
C ALA A 53 -5.72 -9.36 14.23
N LYS A 54 -4.97 -8.41 13.67
CA LYS A 54 -5.19 -7.01 13.98
C LYS A 54 -6.50 -6.50 13.38
N LEU A 55 -6.85 -6.98 12.20
CA LEU A 55 -8.13 -6.64 11.60
C LEU A 55 -9.27 -7.18 12.45
N LYS A 56 -9.14 -8.41 12.92
CA LYS A 56 -10.17 -9.00 13.77
C LYS A 56 -10.34 -8.18 15.05
N ALA A 57 -9.25 -7.66 15.58
CA ALA A 57 -9.32 -6.86 16.80
C ALA A 57 -10.13 -5.59 16.63
N ILE A 58 -10.28 -5.10 15.41
CA ILE A 58 -11.11 -3.93 15.16
C ILE A 58 -12.42 -4.30 14.48
N GLY A 59 -12.78 -5.58 14.54
CA GLY A 59 -14.08 -6.01 14.06
C GLY A 59 -14.16 -6.33 12.58
N VAL A 60 -13.02 -6.50 11.91
CA VAL A 60 -13.00 -6.81 10.49
C VAL A 60 -12.63 -8.27 10.30
N ASP A 61 -13.54 -9.03 9.74
CA ASP A 61 -13.36 -10.46 9.59
C ASP A 61 -12.71 -10.79 8.26
N GLU A 62 -11.46 -11.17 8.29
CA GLU A 62 -10.71 -11.56 7.10
C GLU A 62 -9.92 -12.82 7.44
N ASN A 63 -9.46 -13.52 6.43
CA ASN A 63 -8.57 -14.66 6.67
C ASN A 63 -7.32 -14.48 5.82
N TYR A 64 -6.34 -15.34 6.06
CA TYR A 64 -5.05 -15.22 5.38
C TYR A 64 -5.20 -15.26 3.86
N ASN A 65 -6.00 -16.19 3.35
CA ASN A 65 -6.15 -16.33 1.91
C ASN A 65 -6.77 -15.10 1.28
N SER A 66 -7.75 -14.52 1.94
CA SER A 66 -8.41 -13.34 1.46
C SER A 66 -7.45 -12.16 1.43
N VAL A 67 -6.69 -11.96 2.50
CA VAL A 67 -5.72 -10.88 2.59
C VAL A 67 -4.64 -11.07 1.53
N ASN A 68 -4.13 -12.29 1.41
CA ASN A 68 -3.09 -12.59 0.46
C ASN A 68 -3.54 -12.29 -0.97
N THR A 69 -4.76 -12.71 -1.31
CA THR A 69 -5.30 -12.47 -2.64
C THR A 69 -5.48 -10.98 -2.91
N LYS A 70 -6.07 -10.26 -1.97
CA LYS A 70 -6.31 -8.84 -2.14
C LYS A 70 -5.01 -8.07 -2.31
N LEU A 71 -4.04 -8.36 -1.47
CA LEU A 71 -2.77 -7.65 -1.55
C LEU A 71 -1.98 -8.00 -2.80
N ASN A 72 -2.04 -9.25 -3.23
CA ASN A 72 -1.30 -9.63 -4.42
C ASN A 72 -1.90 -9.03 -5.67
N ARG A 73 -3.20 -8.86 -5.73
CA ARG A 73 -3.84 -8.26 -6.88
C ARG A 73 -3.69 -6.75 -6.94
N GLY A 74 -3.63 -6.11 -5.78
CA GLY A 74 -3.56 -4.66 -5.72
C GLY A 74 -4.85 -3.97 -6.12
N SER A 75 -5.93 -4.73 -6.30
CA SER A 75 -7.21 -4.13 -6.71
C SER A 75 -8.21 -4.17 -5.58
N PHE A 76 -7.75 -4.07 -4.36
CA PHE A 76 -8.64 -4.05 -3.20
C PHE A 76 -9.33 -2.69 -3.10
N SER A 77 -10.40 -2.66 -2.36
CA SER A 77 -11.17 -1.44 -2.18
C SER A 77 -10.44 -0.47 -1.25
N PHE A 78 -10.79 0.78 -1.36
CA PHE A 78 -10.24 1.77 -0.44
C PHE A 78 -10.72 1.49 0.98
N VAL A 79 -11.92 0.92 1.12
CA VAL A 79 -12.41 0.53 2.43
C VAL A 79 -11.48 -0.49 3.07
N PHE A 80 -11.06 -1.50 2.31
CA PHE A 80 -10.14 -2.49 2.83
C PHE A 80 -8.81 -1.84 3.21
N ALA A 81 -8.33 -0.92 2.38
CA ALA A 81 -7.09 -0.23 2.67
C ALA A 81 -7.18 0.56 3.98
N LEU A 82 -8.29 1.26 4.18
CA LEU A 82 -8.47 2.01 5.42
C LEU A 82 -8.51 1.10 6.63
N GLN A 83 -9.18 -0.03 6.49
CA GLN A 83 -9.24 -0.99 7.58
C GLN A 83 -7.84 -1.49 7.94
N CYS A 84 -7.05 -1.80 6.94
CA CYS A 84 -5.69 -2.25 7.16
C CYS A 84 -4.84 -1.18 7.82
N PHE A 85 -4.89 0.03 7.29
CA PHE A 85 -4.10 1.12 7.85
C PHE A 85 -4.49 1.39 9.30
N LYS A 86 -5.77 1.33 9.58
CA LYS A 86 -6.21 1.55 10.95
C LYS A 86 -5.74 0.41 11.86
N ALA A 87 -5.83 -0.81 11.36
CA ALA A 87 -5.45 -1.98 12.15
C ALA A 87 -3.97 -1.97 12.53
N ILE A 88 -3.12 -1.43 11.66
CA ILE A 88 -1.68 -1.39 11.94
C ILE A 88 -1.21 -0.01 12.40
N ASP A 89 -2.15 0.84 12.72
CA ASP A 89 -1.87 2.12 13.36
C ASP A 89 -1.08 3.08 12.48
N VAL A 90 -1.41 3.14 11.22
CA VAL A 90 -0.81 4.11 10.31
C VAL A 90 -1.47 5.46 10.57
N LYS A 91 -0.65 6.46 10.81
CA LYS A 91 -1.18 7.78 11.13
C LYS A 91 -1.35 8.68 9.93
N GLU A 92 -0.56 8.46 8.91
CA GLU A 92 -0.69 9.30 7.71
C GLU A 92 -0.17 8.55 6.51
N ILE A 93 -0.71 8.89 5.35
CA ILE A 93 -0.32 8.29 4.08
C ILE A 93 0.27 9.39 3.22
N ARG A 94 1.41 9.12 2.62
CA ARG A 94 2.05 10.10 1.76
C ARG A 94 2.05 9.57 0.34
N LEU A 95 1.69 10.43 -0.59
CA LEU A 95 1.63 10.06 -1.99
C LEU A 95 2.75 10.68 -2.82
N ASP A 96 3.62 11.40 -2.19
CA ASP A 96 4.72 11.97 -2.93
C ASP A 96 5.81 10.91 -3.10
#